data_718c84413fd4d34ea774995d1d07e826
#
_entry.id   718c84413fd4d34ea774995d1d07e826
#
_cell.length_a   1.000
_cell.length_b   1.000
_cell.length_c   1.000
_cell.angle_alpha   90.00
_cell.angle_beta   90.00
_cell.angle_gamma   90.00
#
_symmetry.space_group_name_H-M   'P 1'
#
loop_
_entity.id
_entity.type
_entity.pdbx_description
1 polymer ?
#
loop_
_entity_poly.entity_id
_entity_poly.type
_entity_poly.pdbx_seq_one_letter_code
_entity_poly.pdbx_strand_id
1 'polypeptide(L)'
;MEPTDKVHSKFNKERYDEFDGKAKNALVSYLEQQGHAIKRVKENYLADVVSTKDGETFYSEAEVKTPWEKEWPTEWEELRIPGRKARLLQKHATITFFVFRSDVQECWVVRGEQLSVQNLKPAYGPNINKGGEMFFHIPVNEAKLIRYDENVWTEVVQESAATKKATTGTKDGKAKAVPKRTKDQSTDDSSGTSGDG
;
A
#
# COMPACT_ATOMS: atom_id res chain seq x y z
N MET A 1 -19.98 -32.85 -3.30
CA MET A 1 -19.48 -31.52 -2.96
C MET A 1 -19.83 -30.62 -4.12
N GLU A 2 -20.89 -29.83 -4.01
CA GLU A 2 -21.35 -28.95 -5.09
C GLU A 2 -20.34 -27.81 -5.34
N PRO A 3 -20.08 -27.40 -6.58
CA PRO A 3 -19.21 -26.28 -6.88
C PRO A 3 -19.87 -25.01 -6.35
N THR A 4 -19.32 -24.46 -5.26
CA THR A 4 -19.76 -23.17 -4.73
C THR A 4 -19.57 -22.12 -5.80
N ASP A 5 -20.67 -21.52 -6.26
CA ASP A 5 -20.68 -20.38 -7.17
C ASP A 5 -19.66 -19.34 -6.71
N LYS A 6 -18.64 -19.15 -7.54
CA LYS A 6 -17.68 -18.06 -7.36
C LYS A 6 -18.42 -16.76 -7.61
N VAL A 7 -18.88 -16.12 -6.53
CA VAL A 7 -19.42 -14.76 -6.61
C VAL A 7 -18.25 -13.85 -6.91
N HIS A 8 -17.91 -13.73 -8.20
CA HIS A 8 -17.10 -12.61 -8.66
C HIS A 8 -17.93 -11.35 -8.39
N SER A 9 -17.35 -10.34 -7.75
CA SER A 9 -17.96 -9.03 -7.76
C SER A 9 -18.16 -8.67 -9.22
N LYS A 10 -19.44 -8.46 -9.63
CA LYS A 10 -19.75 -8.17 -11.01
C LYS A 10 -18.94 -6.96 -11.44
N PHE A 11 -18.17 -7.12 -12.53
CA PHE A 11 -17.47 -6.02 -13.17
C PHE A 11 -18.49 -4.92 -13.47
N ASN A 12 -18.31 -3.75 -12.85
CA ASN A 12 -19.15 -2.60 -13.11
C ASN A 12 -18.49 -1.75 -14.20
N LYS A 13 -18.96 -1.92 -15.43
CA LYS A 13 -18.42 -1.25 -16.60
C LYS A 13 -18.52 0.28 -16.49
N GLU A 14 -19.63 0.82 -15.99
CA GLU A 14 -19.85 2.27 -15.86
C GLU A 14 -18.81 2.89 -14.92
N ARG A 15 -18.57 2.24 -13.78
CA ARG A 15 -17.57 2.66 -12.81
C ARG A 15 -16.14 2.53 -13.38
N TYR A 16 -15.89 1.47 -14.15
CA TYR A 16 -14.61 1.30 -14.83
C TYR A 16 -14.37 2.43 -15.84
N ASP A 17 -15.35 2.69 -16.72
CA ASP A 17 -15.25 3.72 -17.75
C ASP A 17 -15.09 5.14 -17.13
N GLU A 18 -15.70 5.38 -15.97
CA GLU A 18 -15.58 6.66 -15.25
C GLU A 18 -14.15 6.92 -14.74
N PHE A 19 -13.52 5.94 -14.14
CA PHE A 19 -12.23 6.12 -13.45
C PHE A 19 -11.04 5.88 -14.36
N ASP A 20 -11.13 4.92 -15.28
CA ASP A 20 -10.02 4.51 -16.16
C ASP A 20 -9.52 5.66 -17.03
N GLY A 21 -10.43 6.37 -17.69
CA GLY A 21 -10.09 7.52 -18.52
C GLY A 21 -9.43 8.67 -17.73
N LYS A 22 -9.95 8.98 -16.54
CA LYS A 22 -9.40 10.03 -15.67
C LYS A 22 -7.99 9.68 -15.20
N ALA A 23 -7.77 8.44 -14.76
CA ALA A 23 -6.47 7.97 -14.29
C ALA A 23 -5.42 7.97 -15.41
N LYS A 24 -5.79 7.52 -16.61
CA LYS A 24 -4.90 7.56 -17.78
C LYS A 24 -4.53 9.00 -18.17
N ASN A 25 -5.48 9.93 -18.14
CA ASN A 25 -5.20 11.34 -18.43
C ASN A 25 -4.29 11.97 -17.37
N ALA A 26 -4.51 11.68 -16.09
CA ALA A 26 -3.64 12.13 -15.00
C ALA A 26 -2.23 11.57 -15.13
N LEU A 27 -2.11 10.29 -15.49
CA LEU A 27 -0.83 9.64 -15.76
C LEU A 27 -0.09 10.28 -16.94
N VAL A 28 -0.79 10.55 -18.04
CA VAL A 28 -0.23 11.25 -19.21
C VAL A 28 0.31 12.62 -18.79
N SER A 29 -0.49 13.42 -18.06
CA SER A 29 -0.08 14.74 -17.56
C SER A 29 1.18 14.66 -16.70
N TYR A 30 1.25 13.68 -15.79
CA TYR A 30 2.46 13.45 -14.99
C TYR A 30 3.67 13.11 -15.84
N LEU A 31 3.55 12.17 -16.77
CA LEU A 31 4.65 11.72 -17.62
C LEU A 31 5.16 12.87 -18.51
N GLU A 32 4.27 13.67 -19.11
CA GLU A 32 4.64 14.85 -19.91
C GLU A 32 5.39 15.88 -19.07
N GLN A 33 4.94 16.14 -17.84
CA GLN A 33 5.64 17.01 -16.89
C GLN A 33 7.04 16.48 -16.56
N GLN A 34 7.21 15.15 -16.51
CA GLN A 34 8.52 14.53 -16.30
C GLN A 34 9.39 14.50 -17.58
N GLY A 35 8.92 15.07 -18.68
CA GLY A 35 9.66 15.15 -19.95
C GLY A 35 9.53 13.91 -20.84
N HIS A 36 8.51 13.08 -20.62
CA HIS A 36 8.24 11.95 -21.51
C HIS A 36 7.44 12.38 -22.74
N ALA A 37 7.78 11.82 -23.89
CA ALA A 37 6.95 11.88 -25.09
C ALA A 37 5.99 10.69 -25.11
N ILE A 38 4.68 10.95 -25.13
CA ILE A 38 3.66 9.91 -25.13
C ILE A 38 3.56 9.26 -26.51
N LYS A 39 3.73 7.96 -26.59
CA LYS A 39 3.64 7.16 -27.82
C LYS A 39 2.29 6.52 -28.00
N ARG A 40 1.66 6.09 -26.92
CA ARG A 40 0.39 5.38 -26.94
C ARG A 40 -0.33 5.48 -25.61
N VAL A 41 -1.61 5.80 -25.68
CA VAL A 41 -2.58 5.61 -24.59
C VAL A 41 -3.64 4.67 -25.14
N LYS A 42 -3.63 3.41 -24.73
CA LYS A 42 -4.57 2.42 -25.27
C LYS A 42 -4.82 1.30 -24.27
N GLU A 43 -6.09 0.94 -24.14
CA GLU A 43 -6.48 -0.32 -23.53
C GLU A 43 -5.88 -1.47 -24.34
N ASN A 44 -4.89 -2.12 -23.78
CA ASN A 44 -4.23 -3.27 -24.39
C ASN A 44 -3.69 -4.16 -23.28
N TYR A 45 -3.55 -5.46 -23.58
CA TYR A 45 -2.88 -6.45 -22.73
C TYR A 45 -1.39 -6.14 -22.45
N LEU A 46 -0.88 -4.97 -22.83
CA LEU A 46 0.53 -4.61 -22.75
C LEU A 46 0.82 -3.60 -21.62
N ALA A 47 0.22 -2.45 -21.63
CA ALA A 47 0.32 -1.38 -20.63
C ALA A 47 -0.67 -0.27 -21.00
N ASP A 48 -1.14 0.50 -20.01
CA ASP A 48 -2.09 1.59 -20.27
C ASP A 48 -1.45 2.74 -21.04
N VAL A 49 -0.23 3.12 -20.67
CA VAL A 49 0.52 4.19 -21.33
C VAL A 49 1.91 3.70 -21.72
N VAL A 50 2.32 4.00 -22.95
CA VAL A 50 3.69 3.81 -23.43
C VAL A 50 4.27 5.18 -23.77
N SER A 51 5.44 5.47 -23.22
CA SER A 51 6.14 6.75 -23.42
C SER A 51 7.62 6.55 -23.70
N THR A 52 8.29 7.59 -24.18
CA THR A 52 9.75 7.59 -24.38
C THR A 52 10.37 8.81 -23.72
N LYS A 53 11.55 8.62 -23.13
CA LYS A 53 12.38 9.69 -22.58
C LYS A 53 13.85 9.29 -22.77
N ASP A 54 14.68 10.22 -23.20
CA ASP A 54 16.12 10.01 -23.40
C ASP A 54 16.47 8.79 -24.28
N GLY A 55 15.59 8.50 -25.26
CA GLY A 55 15.74 7.35 -26.18
C GLY A 55 15.24 6.00 -25.62
N GLU A 56 14.87 5.94 -24.37
CA GLU A 56 14.34 4.73 -23.72
C GLU A 56 12.81 4.69 -23.76
N THR A 57 12.25 3.47 -23.76
CA THR A 57 10.80 3.23 -23.75
C THR A 57 10.35 2.82 -22.35
N PHE A 58 9.30 3.49 -21.86
CA PHE A 58 8.69 3.26 -20.55
C PHE A 58 7.26 2.77 -20.71
N TYR A 59 6.87 1.87 -19.82
CA TYR A 59 5.55 1.26 -19.74
C TYR A 59 4.92 1.62 -18.41
N SER A 60 3.67 2.06 -18.43
CA SER A 60 2.97 2.53 -17.23
C SER A 60 1.57 1.97 -17.16
N GLU A 61 1.19 1.50 -15.98
CA GLU A 61 -0.15 1.02 -15.64
C GLU A 61 -0.80 1.99 -14.66
N ALA A 62 -2.05 2.36 -14.91
CA ALA A 62 -2.87 3.18 -14.03
C ALA A 62 -3.94 2.33 -13.35
N GLU A 63 -4.08 2.48 -12.04
CA GLU A 63 -5.12 1.81 -11.26
C GLU A 63 -5.72 2.83 -10.29
N VAL A 64 -7.05 2.87 -10.17
CA VAL A 64 -7.72 3.71 -9.18
C VAL A 64 -8.13 2.86 -7.99
N LYS A 65 -7.66 3.25 -6.81
CA LYS A 65 -8.07 2.64 -5.55
C LYS A 65 -9.28 3.38 -4.98
N THR A 66 -10.47 2.98 -5.42
CA THR A 66 -11.71 3.67 -5.10
C THR A 66 -12.03 3.82 -3.60
N PRO A 67 -11.61 2.92 -2.68
CA PRO A 67 -11.77 3.16 -1.24
C PRO A 67 -10.82 4.24 -0.66
N TRP A 68 -9.85 4.69 -1.43
CA TRP A 68 -8.97 5.80 -1.04
C TRP A 68 -9.58 7.11 -1.51
N GLU A 69 -10.36 7.75 -0.64
CA GLU A 69 -11.15 8.96 -0.98
C GLU A 69 -10.48 10.26 -0.52
N LYS A 70 -9.71 10.21 0.56
CA LYS A 70 -9.06 11.38 1.19
C LYS A 70 -7.58 11.09 1.44
N GLU A 71 -7.17 11.15 2.70
CA GLU A 71 -5.83 10.73 3.09
C GLU A 71 -5.68 9.21 2.98
N TRP A 72 -4.45 8.75 2.73
CA TRP A 72 -4.16 7.34 2.78
C TRP A 72 -4.45 6.80 4.19
N PRO A 73 -5.28 5.77 4.33
CA PRO A 73 -5.61 5.23 5.64
C PRO A 73 -4.36 4.76 6.37
N THR A 74 -4.18 5.20 7.61
CA THR A 74 -2.98 4.91 8.41
C THR A 74 -2.80 3.42 8.70
N GLU A 75 -3.90 2.66 8.73
CA GLU A 75 -3.92 1.22 8.89
C GLU A 75 -3.53 0.45 7.60
N TRP A 76 -3.41 1.15 6.46
CA TRP A 76 -2.96 0.55 5.22
C TRP A 76 -1.44 0.69 5.08
N GLU A 77 -0.74 -0.22 5.71
CA GLU A 77 0.73 -0.24 5.70
C GLU A 77 1.33 -0.68 4.36
N GLU A 78 0.50 -1.26 3.50
CA GLU A 78 0.93 -1.85 2.23
C GLU A 78 0.04 -1.43 1.06
N LEU A 79 0.66 -1.19 -0.07
CA LEU A 79 0.02 -1.15 -1.38
C LEU A 79 -0.15 -2.59 -1.89
N ARG A 80 -1.29 -2.88 -2.51
CA ARG A 80 -1.58 -4.20 -3.08
C ARG A 80 -1.77 -4.09 -4.57
N ILE A 81 -0.86 -4.69 -5.34
CA ILE A 81 -0.93 -4.77 -6.80
C ILE A 81 -1.33 -6.19 -7.18
N PRO A 82 -2.40 -6.39 -7.98
CA PRO A 82 -2.88 -7.72 -8.33
C PRO A 82 -1.81 -8.60 -8.95
N GLY A 83 -1.67 -9.84 -8.47
CA GLY A 83 -0.66 -10.80 -8.93
C GLY A 83 -0.76 -11.14 -10.42
N ARG A 84 -1.96 -10.99 -11.03
CA ARG A 84 -2.15 -11.13 -12.49
C ARG A 84 -1.31 -10.13 -13.31
N LYS A 85 -0.86 -9.03 -12.71
CA LYS A 85 0.04 -8.05 -13.33
C LYS A 85 1.48 -8.57 -13.51
N ALA A 86 1.84 -9.71 -12.89
CA ALA A 86 3.14 -10.36 -13.09
C ALA A 86 3.49 -10.60 -14.56
N ARG A 87 2.48 -10.86 -15.40
CA ARG A 87 2.66 -11.00 -16.85
C ARG A 87 3.25 -9.76 -17.54
N LEU A 88 3.00 -8.58 -16.97
CA LEU A 88 3.54 -7.32 -17.49
C LEU A 88 5.01 -7.15 -17.12
N LEU A 89 5.40 -7.59 -15.92
CA LEU A 89 6.81 -7.61 -15.49
C LEU A 89 7.67 -8.50 -16.37
N GLN A 90 7.13 -9.63 -16.83
CA GLN A 90 7.84 -10.54 -17.74
C GLN A 90 8.07 -9.93 -19.13
N LYS A 91 7.19 -9.01 -19.55
CA LYS A 91 7.26 -8.38 -20.88
C LYS A 91 8.01 -7.06 -20.88
N HIS A 92 7.98 -6.33 -19.77
CA HIS A 92 8.45 -4.96 -19.68
C HIS A 92 9.23 -4.75 -18.38
N ALA A 93 10.55 -4.84 -18.46
CA ALA A 93 11.43 -4.67 -17.30
C ALA A 93 11.31 -3.27 -16.65
N THR A 94 10.94 -2.25 -17.43
CA THR A 94 10.83 -0.85 -17.00
C THR A 94 9.39 -0.42 -16.67
N ILE A 95 8.49 -1.39 -16.37
CA ILE A 95 7.09 -1.05 -16.06
C ILE A 95 6.98 -0.34 -14.71
N THR A 96 6.10 0.66 -14.64
CA THR A 96 5.76 1.39 -13.41
C THR A 96 4.25 1.35 -13.20
N PHE A 97 3.83 1.13 -11.97
CA PHE A 97 2.43 1.10 -11.55
C PHE A 97 2.09 2.39 -10.82
N PHE A 98 1.01 3.00 -11.22
CA PHE A 98 0.47 4.24 -10.66
C PHE A 98 -0.88 3.92 -10.01
N VAL A 99 -0.93 3.97 -8.68
CA VAL A 99 -2.13 3.70 -7.90
C VAL A 99 -2.73 5.02 -7.43
N PHE A 100 -3.76 5.45 -8.11
CA PHE A 100 -4.41 6.74 -7.89
C PHE A 100 -5.45 6.68 -6.77
N ARG A 101 -5.58 7.81 -6.06
CA ARG A 101 -6.74 8.12 -5.24
C ARG A 101 -8.00 8.23 -6.12
N SER A 102 -9.20 8.09 -5.53
CA SER A 102 -10.46 8.12 -6.28
C SER A 102 -10.70 9.41 -7.07
N ASP A 103 -10.16 10.54 -6.60
CA ASP A 103 -10.23 11.84 -7.30
C ASP A 103 -9.06 12.12 -8.24
N VAL A 104 -8.13 11.18 -8.36
CA VAL A 104 -6.88 11.25 -9.14
C VAL A 104 -5.94 12.41 -8.79
N GLN A 105 -6.07 13.01 -7.60
CA GLN A 105 -5.22 14.10 -7.14
C GLN A 105 -3.96 13.61 -6.40
N GLU A 106 -3.94 12.36 -5.96
CA GLU A 106 -2.78 11.73 -5.36
C GLU A 106 -2.54 10.36 -5.97
N CYS A 107 -1.28 9.98 -6.02
CA CYS A 107 -0.90 8.72 -6.61
C CYS A 107 0.34 8.11 -5.93
N TRP A 108 0.26 6.83 -5.60
CA TRP A 108 1.41 6.03 -5.26
C TRP A 108 2.08 5.50 -6.53
N VAL A 109 3.39 5.66 -6.62
CA VAL A 109 4.21 5.19 -7.73
C VAL A 109 5.05 4.02 -7.25
N VAL A 110 4.88 2.87 -7.90
CA VAL A 110 5.58 1.61 -7.60
C VAL A 110 6.29 1.14 -8.86
N ARG A 111 7.60 0.95 -8.80
CA ARG A 111 8.38 0.41 -9.92
C ARG A 111 8.22 -1.10 -10.01
N GLY A 112 8.26 -1.65 -11.22
CA GLY A 112 8.15 -3.09 -11.44
C GLY A 112 9.21 -3.91 -10.70
N GLU A 113 10.41 -3.37 -10.52
CA GLU A 113 11.49 -4.02 -9.77
C GLU A 113 11.18 -4.28 -8.28
N GLN A 114 10.23 -3.53 -7.72
CA GLN A 114 9.76 -3.72 -6.34
C GLN A 114 8.79 -4.91 -6.22
N LEU A 115 8.23 -5.41 -7.33
CA LEU A 115 7.32 -6.54 -7.38
C LEU A 115 8.13 -7.83 -7.53
N SER A 116 8.30 -8.55 -6.45
CA SER A 116 9.07 -9.80 -6.40
C SER A 116 8.22 -10.96 -5.90
N VAL A 117 8.67 -12.20 -6.12
CA VAL A 117 8.00 -13.40 -5.61
C VAL A 117 7.92 -13.40 -4.09
N GLN A 118 8.89 -12.79 -3.41
CA GLN A 118 8.94 -12.70 -1.94
C GLN A 118 7.77 -11.89 -1.37
N ASN A 119 7.30 -10.88 -2.09
CA ASN A 119 6.17 -10.06 -1.66
C ASN A 119 4.83 -10.45 -2.31
N LEU A 120 4.80 -11.55 -3.08
CA LEU A 120 3.57 -12.10 -3.65
C LEU A 120 2.88 -12.99 -2.62
N LYS A 121 1.76 -12.52 -2.05
CA LYS A 121 1.03 -13.20 -0.97
C LYS A 121 -0.47 -13.22 -1.27
N PRO A 122 -1.22 -14.20 -0.73
CA PRO A 122 -2.67 -14.18 -0.83
C PRO A 122 -3.26 -13.05 0.03
N ALA A 123 -4.26 -12.37 -0.50
CA ALA A 123 -5.09 -11.46 0.27
C ALA A 123 -6.51 -11.99 0.36
N TYR A 124 -7.18 -11.68 1.47
CA TYR A 124 -8.53 -12.09 1.78
C TYR A 124 -9.35 -10.84 2.14
N GLY A 125 -10.64 -10.87 1.85
CA GLY A 125 -11.53 -9.76 2.18
C GLY A 125 -12.91 -9.92 1.54
N PRO A 126 -13.87 -9.06 1.89
CA PRO A 126 -15.25 -9.18 1.41
C PRO A 126 -15.37 -9.07 -0.11
N ASN A 127 -14.45 -8.36 -0.75
CA ASN A 127 -14.42 -8.15 -2.20
C ASN A 127 -13.37 -9.01 -2.93
N ILE A 128 -12.75 -9.96 -2.22
CA ILE A 128 -11.74 -10.86 -2.75
C ILE A 128 -12.36 -12.26 -2.81
N ASN A 129 -12.04 -13.04 -3.85
CA ASN A 129 -12.51 -14.40 -3.99
C ASN A 129 -12.29 -15.22 -2.71
N LYS A 130 -13.25 -16.09 -2.34
CA LYS A 130 -13.18 -16.93 -1.12
C LYS A 130 -11.91 -17.77 -1.01
N GLY A 131 -11.26 -18.08 -2.12
CA GLY A 131 -9.96 -18.78 -2.17
C GLY A 131 -8.74 -17.88 -1.97
N GLY A 132 -8.96 -16.58 -1.75
CA GLY A 132 -7.91 -15.57 -1.81
C GLY A 132 -7.52 -15.21 -3.25
N GLU A 133 -6.99 -14.01 -3.43
CA GLU A 133 -6.34 -13.60 -4.68
C GLU A 133 -4.90 -13.21 -4.36
N MET A 134 -3.98 -13.56 -5.24
CA MET A 134 -2.57 -13.21 -5.06
C MET A 134 -2.34 -11.73 -5.36
N PHE A 135 -1.64 -11.05 -4.48
CA PHE A 135 -1.21 -9.67 -4.64
C PHE A 135 0.26 -9.52 -4.30
N PHE A 136 0.92 -8.61 -4.98
CA PHE A 136 2.19 -8.07 -4.52
C PHE A 136 1.91 -7.07 -3.40
N HIS A 137 2.51 -7.29 -2.25
CA HIS A 137 2.40 -6.44 -1.06
C HIS A 137 3.64 -5.56 -0.96
N ILE A 138 3.48 -4.28 -1.20
CA ILE A 138 4.56 -3.30 -1.21
C ILE A 138 4.37 -2.37 -0.02
N PRO A 139 5.31 -2.32 0.94
CA PRO A 139 5.25 -1.36 2.04
C PRO A 139 5.12 0.07 1.51
N VAL A 140 4.22 0.87 2.08
CA VAL A 140 3.99 2.24 1.59
C VAL A 140 5.23 3.13 1.67
N ASN A 141 6.13 2.87 2.63
CA ASN A 141 7.39 3.59 2.76
C ASN A 141 8.44 3.23 1.68
N GLU A 142 8.22 2.19 0.90
CA GLU A 142 9.03 1.83 -0.27
C GLU A 142 8.47 2.42 -1.57
N ALA A 143 7.25 2.94 -1.56
CA ALA A 143 6.62 3.57 -2.70
C ALA A 143 6.78 5.09 -2.64
N LYS A 144 6.72 5.74 -3.80
CA LYS A 144 6.78 7.19 -3.91
C LYS A 144 5.36 7.75 -3.96
N LEU A 145 5.02 8.72 -3.09
CA LEU A 145 3.78 9.47 -3.18
C LEU A 145 3.97 10.73 -4.01
N ILE A 146 3.10 10.95 -4.98
CA ILE A 146 3.01 12.19 -5.75
C ILE A 146 1.63 12.82 -5.57
N ARG A 147 1.57 14.15 -5.62
CA ARG A 147 0.33 14.93 -5.51
C ARG A 147 0.22 15.92 -6.65
N TYR A 148 -0.99 16.08 -7.16
CA TYR A 148 -1.34 17.11 -8.13
C TYR A 148 -1.92 18.33 -7.41
N ASP A 149 -1.23 19.44 -7.50
CA ASP A 149 -1.64 20.70 -6.91
C ASP A 149 -1.27 21.85 -7.85
N GLU A 150 -2.13 22.84 -7.97
CA GLU A 150 -1.94 24.01 -8.83
C GLU A 150 -1.45 23.69 -10.25
N ASN A 151 -1.98 22.63 -10.85
CA ASN A 151 -1.62 22.10 -12.18
C ASN A 151 -0.21 21.49 -12.28
N VAL A 152 0.41 21.14 -11.14
CA VAL A 152 1.74 20.55 -11.08
C VAL A 152 1.73 19.27 -10.23
N TRP A 153 2.39 18.23 -10.72
CA TRP A 153 2.68 17.03 -9.95
C TRP A 153 3.97 17.22 -9.15
N THR A 154 3.87 17.05 -7.85
CA THR A 154 5.00 17.15 -6.91
C THR A 154 5.18 15.88 -6.10
N GLU A 155 6.41 15.58 -5.73
CA GLU A 155 6.69 14.50 -4.78
C GLU A 155 6.36 14.93 -3.36
N VAL A 156 5.63 14.08 -2.64
CA VAL A 156 5.34 14.27 -1.22
C VAL A 156 6.45 13.60 -0.41
N VAL A 157 7.23 14.40 0.30
CA VAL A 157 8.26 13.86 1.20
C VAL A 157 7.56 13.20 2.39
N GLN A 158 7.69 11.88 2.51
CA GLN A 158 7.19 11.15 3.66
C GLN A 158 8.14 11.37 4.85
N GLU A 159 7.64 11.98 5.93
CA GLU A 159 8.37 11.98 7.19
C GLU A 159 8.49 10.53 7.68
N SER A 160 9.72 10.02 7.77
CA SER A 160 9.96 8.69 8.28
C SER A 160 9.39 8.55 9.70
N ALA A 161 8.65 7.48 9.95
CA ALA A 161 8.01 7.20 11.24
C ALA A 161 8.98 7.20 12.46
N ALA A 162 10.29 7.21 12.21
CA ALA A 162 11.35 7.32 13.21
C ALA A 162 11.36 8.68 13.91
N THR A 163 10.91 9.77 13.27
CA THR A 163 10.97 11.12 13.83
C THR A 163 9.80 11.40 14.78
N LYS A 164 8.68 10.67 14.67
CA LYS A 164 7.50 10.87 15.57
C LYS A 164 7.66 10.27 16.97
N LYS A 165 8.64 9.38 17.21
CA LYS A 165 8.90 8.80 18.56
C LYS A 165 9.80 9.63 19.45
N ALA A 166 10.46 10.67 18.94
CA ALA A 166 11.41 11.47 19.71
C ALA A 166 10.81 12.69 20.43
N THR A 167 9.54 13.06 20.16
CA THR A 167 8.96 14.31 20.65
C THR A 167 7.95 14.15 21.80
N THR A 168 7.71 12.94 22.32
CA THR A 168 6.76 12.70 23.43
C THR A 168 7.42 12.12 24.69
N GLY A 169 8.60 12.62 25.04
CA GLY A 169 9.34 12.10 26.19
C GLY A 169 10.04 13.18 27.00
N THR A 170 9.34 14.24 27.43
CA THR A 170 9.82 15.05 28.54
C THR A 170 8.61 15.65 29.28
N LYS A 171 8.11 14.93 30.25
CA LYS A 171 7.29 15.52 31.35
C LYS A 171 7.90 15.13 32.68
N ASP A 172 8.36 16.14 33.30
CA ASP A 172 8.85 16.33 34.63
C ASP A 172 8.51 15.26 35.67
N GLY A 173 9.56 14.58 36.14
CA GLY A 173 9.55 13.75 37.32
C GLY A 173 9.58 14.60 38.61
N LYS A 174 8.44 14.76 39.21
CA LYS A 174 8.33 15.31 40.58
C LYS A 174 8.55 14.18 41.57
N ALA A 175 9.74 14.22 42.23
CA ALA A 175 10.11 13.33 43.31
C ALA A 175 9.06 13.41 44.44
N LYS A 176 8.52 12.27 44.85
CA LYS A 176 7.84 12.09 46.14
C LYS A 176 8.58 11.09 46.99
N ALA A 177 8.89 11.56 48.18
CA ALA A 177 9.64 10.93 49.25
C ALA A 177 9.02 9.58 49.71
N VAL A 178 9.89 8.68 50.05
CA VAL A 178 9.63 7.38 50.70
C VAL A 178 9.48 7.61 52.23
N PRO A 179 8.47 7.06 52.92
CA PRO A 179 8.56 6.76 54.32
C PRO A 179 8.94 5.30 54.54
N LYS A 180 10.02 5.12 55.31
CA LYS A 180 10.42 3.85 55.94
C LYS A 180 9.30 3.33 56.82
N ARG A 181 9.03 2.03 56.77
CA ARG A 181 8.38 1.33 57.89
C ARG A 181 9.02 -0.03 58.10
N THR A 182 9.30 -0.24 59.35
CA THR A 182 9.98 -1.26 60.13
C THR A 182 9.38 -2.65 60.01
N LYS A 183 10.27 -3.63 60.26
CA LYS A 183 10.08 -5.04 60.53
C LYS A 183 8.89 -5.37 61.46
N ASP A 184 8.25 -6.50 61.23
CA ASP A 184 8.15 -7.53 62.28
C ASP A 184 7.98 -8.92 61.70
N GLN A 185 8.51 -9.89 62.49
CA GLN A 185 8.63 -11.30 62.34
C GLN A 185 7.32 -12.02 62.66
N SER A 186 7.12 -13.21 62.09
CA SER A 186 6.81 -14.52 62.77
C SER A 186 6.39 -15.54 61.66
N THR A 187 7.14 -16.61 61.46
CA THR A 187 7.07 -18.01 61.98
C THR A 187 5.71 -18.68 61.76
N ASP A 188 5.83 -19.83 61.22
CA ASP A 188 5.23 -21.16 61.37
C ASP A 188 4.55 -21.66 60.10
N ASP A 189 4.99 -22.71 59.55
CA ASP A 189 5.14 -24.14 59.82
C ASP A 189 4.00 -24.95 59.21
N SER A 190 4.36 -26.15 58.79
CA SER A 190 3.52 -27.32 58.48
C SER A 190 3.06 -27.56 57.03
N SER A 191 3.78 -28.37 56.33
CA SER A 191 3.55 -29.84 56.12
C SER A 191 2.26 -30.24 55.39
N GLY A 192 2.43 -31.06 54.35
CA GLY A 192 1.42 -32.08 54.04
C GLY A 192 1.21 -32.39 52.57
N THR A 193 1.93 -33.36 52.06
CA THR A 193 1.50 -34.67 51.53
C THR A 193 0.78 -34.73 50.21
N SER A 194 1.45 -35.37 49.27
CA SER A 194 1.09 -36.49 48.38
C SER A 194 -0.34 -36.68 47.92
N GLY A 195 -0.48 -37.01 46.65
CA GLY A 195 -1.64 -37.70 46.08
C GLY A 195 -1.61 -37.86 44.58
N ASP A 196 -1.22 -39.05 44.19
CA ASP A 196 -1.36 -39.65 42.87
C ASP A 196 -2.79 -39.61 42.34
N GLY A 197 -2.90 -39.61 40.98
CA GLY A 197 -4.15 -39.82 40.27
C GLY A 197 -3.97 -39.51 38.80
#